data_5cbcd4ff7720203788ea4bcd6d2ce52b
#
_entry.id   5cbcd4ff7720203788ea4bcd6d2ce52b
#
_cell.length_a   1.000
_cell.length_b   1.000
_cell.length_c   1.000
_cell.angle_alpha   90.00
_cell.angle_beta   90.00
_cell.angle_gamma   90.00
#
_symmetry.space_group_name_H-M   'P 1'
#
loop_
_entity.id
_entity.type
_entity.pdbx_description
1 polymer ?
#
loop_
_entity_poly.entity_id
_entity_poly.type
_entity_poly.pdbx_seq_one_letter_code
_entity_poly.pdbx_strand_id
1 'polypeptide(L)'
;MRSIVVREFGGPEVMRVEETPSFTPSASQVVVRVRAAGVNPVDTYIRSGAYAIKPPLPFTPGIDGAGEIAAVGADVKQVKEGDRVYLFNDGSGAARTGTYAEYMLCAATQVRALPKNVSFEQGAALGVPYGTAMYALVNIAHARPGETVLVHGASGGVGIAAVQLAKAHGMTVFGTAGSERGIQAVKEQGADLVVNHHESGYLEKIASATGGRGCDVILEMNAHLNLDKDLTLLGRRGRVVLIGNRGRIEIDPRAVMAREAAVLGMVLFNVAAADCHLVHNGIVNGLATGALRPIVGQSFPLADAPLAHDAVMKPGALGKIVIVP
;
A
#
# COMPACT_ATOMS: atom_id res chain seq x y z
N MET A 1 6.30 22.02 16.93
CA MET A 1 6.34 21.43 15.59
C MET A 1 4.95 21.42 14.98
N ARG A 2 4.83 21.58 13.67
CA ARG A 2 3.52 21.54 13.01
C ARG A 2 3.10 20.07 12.80
N SER A 3 1.82 19.80 13.05
CA SER A 3 1.20 18.49 12.78
C SER A 3 -0.27 18.65 12.41
N ILE A 4 -0.81 17.68 11.68
CA ILE A 4 -2.27 17.55 11.54
C ILE A 4 -2.82 16.93 12.83
N VAL A 5 -3.82 17.56 13.41
CA VAL A 5 -4.53 17.05 14.60
C VAL A 5 -5.99 16.81 14.25
N VAL A 6 -6.47 15.62 14.59
CA VAL A 6 -7.88 15.19 14.50
C VAL A 6 -8.42 15.10 15.92
N ARG A 7 -9.42 15.95 16.24
CA ARG A 7 -10.04 16.02 17.58
C ARG A 7 -11.36 15.29 17.68
N GLU A 8 -11.96 14.97 16.53
CA GLU A 8 -13.19 14.21 16.38
C GLU A 8 -13.17 13.42 15.07
N PHE A 9 -13.86 12.29 15.02
CA PHE A 9 -13.99 11.54 13.77
C PHE A 9 -14.97 12.27 12.82
N GLY A 10 -14.63 12.33 11.53
CA GLY A 10 -15.46 13.07 10.58
C GLY A 10 -14.90 13.07 9.16
N GLY A 11 -15.35 14.03 8.36
CA GLY A 11 -14.87 14.31 7.01
C GLY A 11 -13.47 14.92 6.98
N PRO A 12 -12.92 15.24 5.78
CA PRO A 12 -11.58 15.82 5.66
C PRO A 12 -11.39 17.12 6.46
N GLU A 13 -12.43 17.87 6.69
CA GLU A 13 -12.46 19.13 7.42
C GLU A 13 -12.06 19.04 8.90
N VAL A 14 -12.07 17.84 9.49
CA VAL A 14 -11.63 17.65 10.89
C VAL A 14 -10.11 17.67 11.05
N MET A 15 -9.36 17.60 9.95
CA MET A 15 -7.90 17.68 9.94
C MET A 15 -7.43 19.13 9.99
N ARG A 16 -6.78 19.52 11.07
CA ARG A 16 -6.29 20.88 11.26
C ARG A 16 -4.80 20.88 11.54
N VAL A 17 -4.09 21.86 10.98
CA VAL A 17 -2.69 22.11 11.33
C VAL A 17 -2.65 22.77 12.69
N GLU A 18 -1.90 22.17 13.62
CA GLU A 18 -1.68 22.71 14.94
C GLU A 18 -0.20 22.66 15.32
N GLU A 19 0.21 23.56 16.22
CA GLU A 19 1.49 23.45 16.90
C GLU A 19 1.41 22.43 18.03
N THR A 20 2.25 21.41 17.99
CA THR A 20 2.32 20.36 19.00
C THR A 20 3.70 20.31 19.66
N PRO A 21 3.81 19.78 20.88
CA PRO A 21 5.11 19.61 21.55
C PRO A 21 6.06 18.74 20.75
N SER A 22 7.37 18.97 20.89
CA SER A 22 8.41 18.09 20.37
C SER A 22 8.48 16.79 21.18
N PHE A 23 9.01 15.74 20.52
CA PHE A 23 9.14 14.43 21.15
C PHE A 23 10.52 14.23 21.79
N THR A 24 10.55 13.51 22.91
CA THR A 24 11.75 12.90 23.49
C THR A 24 11.60 11.38 23.41
N PRO A 25 12.51 10.66 22.73
CA PRO A 25 12.36 9.21 22.60
C PRO A 25 12.68 8.51 23.93
N SER A 26 11.89 7.50 24.29
CA SER A 26 12.25 6.55 25.35
C SER A 26 13.39 5.64 24.90
N ALA A 27 13.90 4.78 25.78
CA ALA A 27 15.11 3.98 25.53
C ALA A 27 15.09 3.18 24.21
N SER A 28 13.94 2.64 23.79
CA SER A 28 13.78 1.83 22.57
C SER A 28 13.13 2.56 21.38
N GLN A 29 12.89 3.87 21.51
CA GLN A 29 12.21 4.67 20.50
C GLN A 29 13.18 5.53 19.68
N VAL A 30 12.66 6.02 18.55
CA VAL A 30 13.32 7.01 17.70
C VAL A 30 12.35 8.14 17.37
N VAL A 31 12.90 9.33 17.16
CA VAL A 31 12.19 10.45 16.54
C VAL A 31 12.64 10.53 15.09
N VAL A 32 11.68 10.54 14.18
CA VAL A 32 11.94 10.71 12.75
C VAL A 32 11.50 12.12 12.34
N ARG A 33 12.39 12.90 11.73
CA ARG A 33 12.04 14.10 10.98
C ARG A 33 11.40 13.66 9.68
N VAL A 34 10.08 13.82 9.55
CA VAL A 34 9.34 13.39 8.37
C VAL A 34 9.66 14.32 7.20
N ARG A 35 10.06 13.74 6.10
CA ARG A 35 10.32 14.44 4.83
C ARG A 35 9.20 14.23 3.82
N ALA A 36 8.51 13.10 3.93
CA ALA A 36 7.29 12.82 3.18
C ALA A 36 6.43 11.82 3.95
N ALA A 37 5.14 12.01 3.94
CA ALA A 37 4.12 11.11 4.48
C ALA A 37 3.26 10.56 3.35
N GLY A 38 3.01 9.27 3.32
CA GLY A 38 2.20 8.62 2.30
C GLY A 38 0.72 8.58 2.68
N VAL A 39 -0.15 8.91 1.73
CA VAL A 39 -1.61 8.88 1.92
C VAL A 39 -2.19 7.57 1.40
N ASN A 40 -3.01 6.91 2.21
CA ASN A 40 -3.68 5.65 1.88
C ASN A 40 -5.20 5.78 2.04
N PRO A 41 -6.01 5.02 1.29
CA PRO A 41 -7.46 4.97 1.53
C PRO A 41 -7.81 4.63 2.98
N VAL A 42 -7.05 3.74 3.64
CA VAL A 42 -7.27 3.37 5.04
C VAL A 42 -7.12 4.54 6.02
N ASP A 43 -6.26 5.51 5.73
CA ASP A 43 -6.14 6.73 6.55
C ASP A 43 -7.45 7.51 6.59
N THR A 44 -8.20 7.52 5.46
CA THR A 44 -9.52 8.16 5.39
C THR A 44 -10.57 7.44 6.23
N TYR A 45 -10.52 6.11 6.26
CA TYR A 45 -11.45 5.29 7.07
C TYR A 45 -11.16 5.43 8.57
N ILE A 46 -9.88 5.49 8.96
CA ILE A 46 -9.47 5.72 10.36
C ILE A 46 -9.92 7.12 10.78
N ARG A 47 -9.63 8.16 9.98
CA ARG A 47 -10.03 9.54 10.26
C ARG A 47 -11.55 9.68 10.45
N SER A 48 -12.35 9.00 9.62
CA SER A 48 -13.81 9.08 9.71
C SER A 48 -14.42 8.20 10.80
N GLY A 49 -13.62 7.38 11.51
CA GLY A 49 -14.11 6.41 12.49
C GLY A 49 -14.80 5.19 11.89
N ALA A 50 -14.74 5.01 10.56
CA ALA A 50 -15.36 3.88 9.85
C ALA A 50 -14.48 2.63 9.79
N TYR A 51 -13.26 2.68 10.34
CA TYR A 51 -12.36 1.53 10.39
C TYR A 51 -12.41 0.82 11.73
N ALA A 52 -12.00 -0.47 11.77
CA ALA A 52 -11.97 -1.25 13.01
C ALA A 52 -10.97 -0.67 14.04
N ILE A 53 -9.85 -0.11 13.57
CA ILE A 53 -8.88 0.59 14.42
C ILE A 53 -9.34 2.03 14.60
N LYS A 54 -9.61 2.43 15.85
CA LYS A 54 -9.97 3.80 16.22
C LYS A 54 -8.93 4.32 17.22
N PRO A 55 -7.99 5.19 16.78
CA PRO A 55 -7.05 5.80 17.71
C PRO A 55 -7.76 6.66 18.75
N PRO A 56 -7.19 6.79 19.97
CA PRO A 56 -7.72 7.74 20.94
C PRO A 56 -7.59 9.17 20.39
N LEU A 57 -8.64 9.97 20.63
CA LEU A 57 -8.65 11.39 20.26
C LEU A 57 -8.02 12.26 21.36
N PRO A 58 -7.26 13.31 21.01
CA PRO A 58 -6.87 13.71 19.66
C PRO A 58 -5.71 12.86 19.11
N PHE A 59 -5.62 12.71 17.77
CA PHE A 59 -4.51 12.00 17.13
C PHE A 59 -4.02 12.70 15.87
N THR A 60 -2.79 12.37 15.47
CA THR A 60 -2.20 12.76 14.18
C THR A 60 -2.35 11.58 13.21
N PRO A 61 -2.94 11.76 12.01
CA PRO A 61 -3.09 10.72 11.01
C PRO A 61 -1.77 10.36 10.33
N GLY A 62 -1.83 9.35 9.46
CA GLY A 62 -0.77 8.91 8.56
C GLY A 62 -0.04 7.67 9.07
N ILE A 63 0.01 6.66 8.18
CA ILE A 63 0.65 5.36 8.46
C ILE A 63 2.02 5.29 7.79
N ASP A 64 2.11 5.71 6.54
CA ASP A 64 3.32 5.67 5.75
C ASP A 64 4.13 6.97 5.86
N GLY A 65 5.44 6.85 5.86
CA GLY A 65 6.31 8.01 5.82
C GLY A 65 7.76 7.63 5.58
N ALA A 66 8.56 8.63 5.26
CA ALA A 66 10.00 8.52 5.17
C ALA A 66 10.65 9.83 5.62
N GLY A 67 11.86 9.72 6.12
CA GLY A 67 12.58 10.86 6.66
C GLY A 67 13.96 10.50 7.19
N GLU A 68 14.43 11.31 8.11
CA GLU A 68 15.74 11.18 8.75
C GLU A 68 15.57 10.99 10.25
N ILE A 69 16.36 10.11 10.85
CA ILE A 69 16.39 9.96 12.30
C ILE A 69 16.88 11.27 12.92
N ALA A 70 16.06 11.89 13.75
CA ALA A 70 16.36 13.15 14.44
C ALA A 70 16.86 12.93 15.88
N ALA A 71 16.44 11.84 16.53
CA ALA A 71 16.92 11.44 17.85
C ALA A 71 16.71 9.94 18.06
N VAL A 72 17.56 9.34 18.89
CA VAL A 72 17.51 7.92 19.24
C VAL A 72 17.48 7.73 20.75
N GLY A 73 16.74 6.74 21.24
CA GLY A 73 16.77 6.30 22.63
C GLY A 73 18.04 5.53 22.96
N ALA A 74 18.39 5.44 24.25
CA ALA A 74 19.67 4.92 24.74
C ALA A 74 19.95 3.45 24.33
N ASP A 75 18.90 2.63 24.16
CA ASP A 75 19.03 1.21 23.80
C ASP A 75 19.02 0.95 22.29
N VAL A 76 18.78 1.98 21.49
CA VAL A 76 18.74 1.84 20.02
C VAL A 76 20.14 1.70 19.46
N LYS A 77 20.41 0.59 18.72
CA LYS A 77 21.71 0.29 18.11
C LYS A 77 21.67 0.14 16.58
N GLN A 78 20.47 -0.09 16.02
CA GLN A 78 20.29 -0.42 14.59
C GLN A 78 20.21 0.80 13.69
N VAL A 79 19.98 2.00 14.24
CA VAL A 79 19.96 3.28 13.51
C VAL A 79 20.59 4.37 14.36
N LYS A 80 21.03 5.47 13.73
CA LYS A 80 21.59 6.66 14.37
C LYS A 80 21.02 7.94 13.77
N GLU A 81 21.25 9.06 14.43
CA GLU A 81 20.89 10.37 13.92
C GLU A 81 21.45 10.62 12.51
N GLY A 82 20.64 11.20 11.64
CA GLY A 82 20.93 11.43 10.24
C GLY A 82 20.67 10.25 9.31
N ASP A 83 20.41 9.05 9.81
CA ASP A 83 20.07 7.91 8.96
C ASP A 83 18.76 8.15 8.23
N ARG A 84 18.75 7.85 6.92
CA ARG A 84 17.56 7.89 6.07
C ARG A 84 16.73 6.63 6.28
N VAL A 85 15.46 6.81 6.58
CA VAL A 85 14.57 5.70 6.90
C VAL A 85 13.19 5.85 6.23
N TYR A 86 12.51 4.73 6.05
CA TYR A 86 11.06 4.68 5.82
C TYR A 86 10.37 3.90 6.93
N LEU A 87 9.08 4.16 7.09
CA LEU A 87 8.23 3.61 8.14
C LEU A 87 7.42 2.42 7.63
N PHE A 88 7.22 1.43 8.47
CA PHE A 88 6.37 0.29 8.17
C PHE A 88 5.71 -0.24 9.44
N ASN A 89 4.67 -1.07 9.27
CA ASN A 89 4.12 -1.83 10.37
C ASN A 89 4.99 -3.07 10.61
N ASP A 90 5.60 -3.16 11.79
CA ASP A 90 6.49 -4.26 12.16
C ASP A 90 5.75 -5.46 12.81
N GLY A 91 4.42 -5.40 12.89
CA GLY A 91 3.60 -6.43 13.52
C GLY A 91 3.71 -6.50 15.05
N SER A 92 4.49 -5.62 15.68
CA SER A 92 4.67 -5.60 17.15
C SER A 92 3.48 -5.02 17.90
N GLY A 93 2.63 -4.23 17.22
CA GLY A 93 1.59 -3.44 17.86
C GLY A 93 2.10 -2.27 18.70
N ALA A 94 3.40 -1.94 18.61
CA ALA A 94 3.99 -0.83 19.34
C ALA A 94 3.33 0.50 18.94
N ALA A 95 2.97 1.31 19.93
CA ALA A 95 2.37 2.62 19.70
C ALA A 95 3.34 3.56 18.97
N ARG A 96 2.80 4.34 18.03
CA ARG A 96 3.50 5.41 17.33
C ARG A 96 2.59 6.58 17.06
N THR A 97 3.16 7.76 16.82
CA THR A 97 2.40 8.91 16.33
C THR A 97 2.20 8.81 14.82
N GLY A 98 1.26 9.59 14.27
CA GLY A 98 1.07 9.64 12.82
C GLY A 98 2.16 10.39 12.08
N THR A 99 2.22 10.19 10.77
CA THR A 99 3.24 10.78 9.88
C THR A 99 2.85 12.13 9.29
N TYR A 100 1.62 12.62 9.47
CA TYR A 100 1.21 13.93 8.98
C TYR A 100 1.67 15.04 9.93
N ALA A 101 2.98 15.13 10.10
CA ALA A 101 3.67 16.03 11.00
C ALA A 101 5.11 16.25 10.57
N GLU A 102 5.76 17.32 11.05
CA GLU A 102 7.19 17.55 10.81
C GLU A 102 8.08 16.49 11.50
N TYR A 103 7.61 15.94 12.62
CA TYR A 103 8.30 14.86 13.35
C TYR A 103 7.30 13.82 13.84
N MET A 104 7.76 12.59 13.95
CA MET A 104 7.00 11.51 14.55
C MET A 104 7.85 10.70 15.53
N LEU A 105 7.18 10.04 16.48
CA LEU A 105 7.78 9.15 17.47
C LEU A 105 7.32 7.71 17.20
N CYS A 106 8.26 6.76 17.14
CA CYS A 106 7.95 5.34 16.99
C CYS A 106 8.98 4.44 17.66
N ALA A 107 8.68 3.13 17.77
CA ALA A 107 9.68 2.15 18.14
C ALA A 107 10.76 2.03 17.04
N ALA A 108 12.00 1.82 17.44
CA ALA A 108 13.11 1.68 16.50
C ALA A 108 12.97 0.46 15.55
N THR A 109 12.12 -0.51 15.90
CA THR A 109 11.79 -1.65 15.05
C THR A 109 10.88 -1.29 13.87
N GLN A 110 10.17 -0.16 13.95
CA GLN A 110 9.21 0.31 12.93
C GLN A 110 9.85 1.14 11.81
N VAL A 111 11.17 1.26 11.80
CA VAL A 111 11.91 1.94 10.73
C VAL A 111 12.82 0.97 9.98
N ARG A 112 13.03 1.24 8.69
CA ARG A 112 13.99 0.56 7.83
C ARG A 112 14.83 1.56 7.07
N ALA A 113 16.08 1.18 6.82
CA ALA A 113 16.98 2.00 6.02
C ALA A 113 16.38 2.28 4.63
N LEU A 114 16.38 3.54 4.24
CA LEU A 114 15.98 3.98 2.91
C LEU A 114 17.23 4.10 2.03
N PRO A 115 17.35 3.33 0.93
CA PRO A 115 18.49 3.40 0.03
C PRO A 115 18.70 4.82 -0.51
N LYS A 116 19.97 5.19 -0.76
CA LYS A 116 20.33 6.55 -1.21
C LYS A 116 19.74 6.94 -2.58
N ASN A 117 19.51 5.97 -3.43
CA ASN A 117 18.92 6.12 -4.75
C ASN A 117 17.38 6.27 -4.73
N VAL A 118 16.75 6.22 -3.57
CA VAL A 118 15.29 6.36 -3.39
C VAL A 118 15.00 7.70 -2.71
N SER A 119 14.10 8.52 -3.26
CA SER A 119 13.71 9.78 -2.63
C SER A 119 12.85 9.54 -1.37
N PHE A 120 12.64 10.56 -0.54
CA PHE A 120 11.77 10.43 0.63
C PHE A 120 10.30 10.24 0.23
N GLU A 121 9.86 10.89 -0.84
CA GLU A 121 8.51 10.72 -1.38
C GLU A 121 8.31 9.27 -1.88
N GLN A 122 9.29 8.69 -2.54
CA GLN A 122 9.30 7.28 -2.90
C GLN A 122 9.33 6.38 -1.66
N GLY A 123 10.10 6.76 -0.64
CA GLY A 123 10.14 6.08 0.65
C GLY A 123 8.78 6.05 1.35
N ALA A 124 8.03 7.14 1.28
CA ALA A 124 6.67 7.25 1.80
C ALA A 124 5.63 6.43 1.00
N ALA A 125 6.03 5.83 -0.12
CA ALA A 125 5.20 4.92 -0.91
C ALA A 125 5.42 3.43 -0.57
N LEU A 126 6.29 3.09 0.39
CA LEU A 126 6.73 1.72 0.62
C LEU A 126 5.89 0.94 1.63
N GLY A 127 5.62 1.51 2.80
CA GLY A 127 5.07 0.78 3.94
C GLY A 127 3.79 0.01 3.61
N VAL A 128 2.68 0.70 3.41
CA VAL A 128 1.40 0.07 3.07
C VAL A 128 1.40 -0.49 1.64
N PRO A 129 1.77 0.23 0.58
CA PRO A 129 1.63 -0.29 -0.77
C PRO A 129 2.48 -1.52 -1.07
N TYR A 130 3.79 -1.44 -0.85
CA TYR A 130 4.69 -2.55 -1.16
C TYR A 130 4.57 -3.69 -0.13
N GLY A 131 4.35 -3.34 1.15
CA GLY A 131 4.05 -4.33 2.18
C GLY A 131 2.80 -5.15 1.87
N THR A 132 1.70 -4.49 1.47
CA THR A 132 0.46 -5.15 1.05
C THR A 132 0.66 -6.04 -0.17
N ALA A 133 1.29 -5.50 -1.23
CA ALA A 133 1.49 -6.24 -2.46
C ALA A 133 2.38 -7.48 -2.26
N MET A 134 3.49 -7.34 -1.54
CA MET A 134 4.40 -8.45 -1.26
C MET A 134 3.73 -9.51 -0.39
N TYR A 135 3.05 -9.10 0.68
CA TYR A 135 2.34 -10.02 1.57
C TYR A 135 1.21 -10.76 0.84
N ALA A 136 0.43 -10.05 0.02
CA ALA A 136 -0.64 -10.65 -0.78
C ALA A 136 -0.10 -11.70 -1.77
N LEU A 137 0.97 -11.37 -2.51
CA LEU A 137 1.55 -12.27 -3.50
C LEU A 137 2.24 -13.48 -2.86
N VAL A 138 3.13 -13.23 -1.89
CA VAL A 138 4.04 -14.26 -1.40
C VAL A 138 3.42 -15.06 -0.26
N ASN A 139 2.88 -14.38 0.75
CA ASN A 139 2.43 -15.04 1.97
C ASN A 139 0.99 -15.55 1.88
N ILE A 140 0.09 -14.81 1.20
CA ILE A 140 -1.33 -15.19 1.11
C ILE A 140 -1.61 -16.02 -0.13
N ALA A 141 -1.21 -15.54 -1.32
CA ALA A 141 -1.45 -16.27 -2.55
C ALA A 141 -0.45 -17.41 -2.77
N HIS A 142 0.71 -17.41 -2.12
CA HIS A 142 1.83 -18.31 -2.43
C HIS A 142 2.13 -18.37 -3.92
N ALA A 143 2.17 -17.17 -4.54
CA ALA A 143 2.36 -17.02 -5.97
C ALA A 143 3.76 -17.50 -6.38
N ARG A 144 3.84 -18.15 -7.55
CA ARG A 144 5.05 -18.83 -8.03
C ARG A 144 5.53 -18.26 -9.36
N PRO A 145 6.83 -18.31 -9.64
CA PRO A 145 7.34 -17.98 -10.98
C PRO A 145 6.60 -18.78 -12.06
N GLY A 146 6.31 -18.12 -13.19
CA GLY A 146 5.58 -18.69 -14.32
C GLY A 146 4.05 -18.64 -14.21
N GLU A 147 3.48 -18.28 -13.07
CA GLU A 147 2.03 -18.06 -12.91
C GLU A 147 1.59 -16.73 -13.58
N THR A 148 0.31 -16.66 -13.93
CA THR A 148 -0.34 -15.46 -14.47
C THR A 148 -1.06 -14.73 -13.35
N VAL A 149 -0.68 -13.48 -13.09
CA VAL A 149 -1.26 -12.61 -12.06
C VAL A 149 -2.06 -11.49 -12.72
N LEU A 150 -3.33 -11.36 -12.36
CA LEU A 150 -4.15 -10.19 -12.69
C LEU A 150 -4.15 -9.22 -11.51
N VAL A 151 -3.84 -7.95 -11.76
CA VAL A 151 -3.86 -6.88 -10.77
C VAL A 151 -4.96 -5.88 -11.14
N HIS A 152 -6.04 -5.84 -10.35
CA HIS A 152 -7.05 -4.80 -10.48
C HIS A 152 -6.56 -3.48 -9.90
N GLY A 153 -6.95 -2.35 -10.53
CA GLY A 153 -6.48 -1.03 -10.11
C GLY A 153 -4.95 -0.90 -10.16
N ALA A 154 -4.33 -1.48 -11.18
CA ALA A 154 -2.88 -1.63 -11.31
C ALA A 154 -2.10 -0.30 -11.33
N SER A 155 -2.75 0.83 -11.64
CA SER A 155 -2.12 2.16 -11.64
C SER A 155 -2.02 2.82 -10.26
N GLY A 156 -2.74 2.31 -9.25
CA GLY A 156 -2.68 2.82 -7.87
C GLY A 156 -1.42 2.39 -7.11
N GLY A 157 -1.24 2.88 -5.89
CA GLY A 157 -0.03 2.60 -5.10
C GLY A 157 0.26 1.11 -4.89
N VAL A 158 -0.74 0.32 -4.42
CA VAL A 158 -0.61 -1.14 -4.26
C VAL A 158 -0.48 -1.82 -5.62
N GLY A 159 -1.23 -1.35 -6.64
CA GLY A 159 -1.21 -1.93 -7.97
C GLY A 159 0.17 -1.82 -8.64
N ILE A 160 0.79 -0.65 -8.65
CA ILE A 160 2.17 -0.45 -9.15
C ILE A 160 3.15 -1.37 -8.43
N ALA A 161 3.08 -1.43 -7.10
CA ALA A 161 3.92 -2.32 -6.30
C ALA A 161 3.72 -3.79 -6.68
N ALA A 162 2.47 -4.24 -6.83
CA ALA A 162 2.14 -5.61 -7.21
C ALA A 162 2.67 -5.98 -8.60
N VAL A 163 2.53 -5.08 -9.58
CA VAL A 163 3.06 -5.31 -10.94
C VAL A 163 4.58 -5.48 -10.89
N GLN A 164 5.30 -4.57 -10.25
CA GLN A 164 6.77 -4.64 -10.14
C GLN A 164 7.22 -5.90 -9.40
N LEU A 165 6.60 -6.23 -8.28
CA LEU A 165 6.93 -7.42 -7.50
C LEU A 165 6.65 -8.70 -8.27
N ALA A 166 5.49 -8.84 -8.90
CA ALA A 166 5.16 -10.01 -9.69
C ALA A 166 6.12 -10.19 -10.88
N LYS A 167 6.48 -9.10 -11.58
CA LYS A 167 7.49 -9.15 -12.65
C LYS A 167 8.86 -9.54 -12.13
N ALA A 168 9.31 -8.98 -11.01
CA ALA A 168 10.59 -9.32 -10.37
C ALA A 168 10.66 -10.80 -9.94
N HIS A 169 9.51 -11.43 -9.67
CA HIS A 169 9.39 -12.85 -9.33
C HIS A 169 9.15 -13.76 -10.54
N GLY A 170 9.24 -13.25 -11.77
CA GLY A 170 9.14 -14.07 -12.98
C GLY A 170 7.71 -14.50 -13.35
N MET A 171 6.70 -13.71 -13.00
CA MET A 171 5.30 -13.97 -13.33
C MET A 171 4.89 -13.26 -14.61
N THR A 172 3.86 -13.76 -15.28
CA THR A 172 3.13 -13.03 -16.31
C THR A 172 2.12 -12.10 -15.62
N VAL A 173 2.14 -10.82 -15.94
CA VAL A 173 1.34 -9.82 -15.22
C VAL A 173 0.36 -9.12 -16.14
N PHE A 174 -0.93 -9.24 -15.80
CA PHE A 174 -2.01 -8.48 -16.40
C PHE A 174 -2.46 -7.40 -15.43
N GLY A 175 -2.82 -6.23 -15.95
CA GLY A 175 -3.29 -5.11 -15.13
C GLY A 175 -4.56 -4.49 -15.68
N THR A 176 -5.40 -3.94 -14.79
CA THR A 176 -6.51 -3.07 -15.18
C THR A 176 -6.26 -1.64 -14.71
N ALA A 177 -6.57 -0.67 -15.56
CA ALA A 177 -6.53 0.75 -15.22
C ALA A 177 -7.70 1.48 -15.91
N GLY A 178 -8.11 2.63 -15.40
CA GLY A 178 -9.28 3.37 -15.91
C GLY A 178 -8.95 4.61 -16.73
N SER A 179 -7.65 4.88 -17.02
CA SER A 179 -7.23 6.03 -17.81
C SER A 179 -6.02 5.70 -18.67
N GLU A 180 -5.85 6.38 -19.80
CA GLU A 180 -4.69 6.21 -20.67
C GLU A 180 -3.36 6.41 -19.94
N ARG A 181 -3.28 7.45 -19.09
CA ARG A 181 -2.10 7.70 -18.26
C ARG A 181 -1.80 6.53 -17.30
N GLY A 182 -2.84 5.96 -16.71
CA GLY A 182 -2.72 4.79 -15.84
C GLY A 182 -2.28 3.55 -16.60
N ILE A 183 -2.86 3.31 -17.79
CA ILE A 183 -2.50 2.18 -18.66
C ILE A 183 -1.03 2.28 -19.05
N GLN A 184 -0.59 3.44 -19.49
CA GLN A 184 0.80 3.67 -19.89
C GLN A 184 1.76 3.43 -18.71
N ALA A 185 1.44 4.00 -17.55
CA ALA A 185 2.27 3.82 -16.35
C ALA A 185 2.40 2.34 -15.95
N VAL A 186 1.32 1.55 -16.04
CA VAL A 186 1.35 0.12 -15.71
C VAL A 186 2.17 -0.67 -16.72
N LYS A 187 2.08 -0.34 -18.03
CA LYS A 187 2.93 -0.93 -19.07
C LYS A 187 4.42 -0.67 -18.82
N GLU A 188 4.77 0.55 -18.43
CA GLU A 188 6.14 0.94 -18.10
C GLU A 188 6.72 0.19 -16.87
N GLN A 189 5.85 -0.37 -16.01
CA GLN A 189 6.28 -1.26 -14.92
C GLN A 189 6.46 -2.71 -15.37
N GLY A 190 6.25 -3.00 -16.65
CA GLY A 190 6.52 -4.31 -17.24
C GLY A 190 5.31 -5.25 -17.29
N ALA A 191 4.08 -4.76 -17.09
CA ALA A 191 2.89 -5.58 -17.28
C ALA A 191 2.78 -6.06 -18.74
N ASP A 192 2.50 -7.37 -18.92
CA ASP A 192 2.43 -8.03 -20.23
C ASP A 192 1.13 -7.68 -20.99
N LEU A 193 0.06 -7.40 -20.23
CA LEU A 193 -1.21 -6.90 -20.75
C LEU A 193 -1.77 -5.84 -19.82
N VAL A 194 -2.25 -4.72 -20.35
CA VAL A 194 -3.02 -3.73 -19.59
C VAL A 194 -4.29 -3.40 -20.35
N VAL A 195 -5.44 -3.54 -19.66
CA VAL A 195 -6.77 -3.27 -20.22
C VAL A 195 -7.46 -2.12 -19.49
N ASN A 196 -8.26 -1.36 -20.22
CA ASN A 196 -9.14 -0.36 -19.63
C ASN A 196 -10.42 -1.04 -19.12
N HIS A 197 -10.62 -1.01 -17.80
CA HIS A 197 -11.80 -1.64 -17.18
C HIS A 197 -13.13 -0.90 -17.45
N HIS A 198 -13.09 0.27 -18.10
CA HIS A 198 -14.28 0.98 -18.58
C HIS A 198 -14.68 0.57 -20.01
N GLU A 199 -13.81 -0.14 -20.74
CA GLU A 199 -14.17 -0.64 -22.07
C GLU A 199 -15.02 -1.91 -21.98
N SER A 200 -16.00 -2.03 -22.89
CA SER A 200 -16.70 -3.29 -23.07
C SER A 200 -15.75 -4.38 -23.55
N GLY A 201 -15.94 -5.62 -23.09
CA GLY A 201 -15.12 -6.76 -23.52
C GLY A 201 -13.72 -6.82 -22.88
N TYR A 202 -13.42 -6.02 -21.84
CA TYR A 202 -12.12 -6.10 -21.16
C TYR A 202 -11.88 -7.46 -20.47
N LEU A 203 -12.93 -8.09 -19.97
CA LEU A 203 -12.84 -9.42 -19.34
C LEU A 203 -12.48 -10.51 -20.39
N GLU A 204 -13.10 -10.42 -21.55
CA GLU A 204 -12.84 -11.31 -22.69
C GLU A 204 -11.41 -11.16 -23.21
N LYS A 205 -10.87 -9.91 -23.24
CA LYS A 205 -9.46 -9.66 -23.58
C LYS A 205 -8.52 -10.37 -22.60
N ILE A 206 -8.81 -10.30 -21.28
CA ILE A 206 -8.02 -10.99 -20.24
C ILE A 206 -8.13 -12.52 -20.41
N ALA A 207 -9.34 -13.05 -20.57
CA ALA A 207 -9.57 -14.48 -20.75
C ALA A 207 -8.82 -15.03 -21.98
N SER A 208 -8.90 -14.31 -23.11
CA SER A 208 -8.22 -14.66 -24.34
C SER A 208 -6.69 -14.66 -24.20
N ALA A 209 -6.14 -13.68 -23.48
CA ALA A 209 -4.70 -13.57 -23.24
C ALA A 209 -4.14 -14.74 -22.41
N THR A 210 -4.97 -15.40 -21.60
CA THR A 210 -4.57 -16.64 -20.89
C THR A 210 -4.70 -17.89 -21.76
N GLY A 211 -5.14 -17.76 -23.02
CA GLY A 211 -5.51 -18.91 -23.87
C GLY A 211 -6.69 -19.69 -23.32
N GLY A 212 -7.59 -19.05 -22.59
CA GLY A 212 -8.77 -19.67 -21.97
C GLY A 212 -8.49 -20.43 -20.67
N ARG A 213 -7.23 -20.49 -20.21
CA ARG A 213 -6.86 -21.19 -18.95
C ARG A 213 -7.27 -20.43 -17.70
N GLY A 214 -7.45 -19.10 -17.80
CA GLY A 214 -7.69 -18.19 -16.68
C GLY A 214 -6.41 -17.78 -15.95
N CYS A 215 -6.56 -16.86 -14.99
CA CYS A 215 -5.46 -16.35 -14.16
C CYS A 215 -5.21 -17.27 -12.95
N ASP A 216 -3.95 -17.48 -12.59
CA ASP A 216 -3.58 -18.26 -11.41
C ASP A 216 -3.80 -17.47 -10.13
N VAL A 217 -3.55 -16.16 -10.15
CA VAL A 217 -3.73 -15.24 -9.03
C VAL A 217 -4.47 -13.99 -9.50
N ILE A 218 -5.42 -13.50 -8.70
CA ILE A 218 -6.03 -12.18 -8.89
C ILE A 218 -5.82 -11.37 -7.61
N LEU A 219 -5.27 -10.16 -7.72
CA LEU A 219 -5.15 -9.19 -6.63
C LEU A 219 -6.28 -8.16 -6.77
N GLU A 220 -7.23 -8.18 -5.83
CA GLU A 220 -8.46 -7.43 -5.95
C GLU A 220 -8.54 -6.25 -4.98
N MET A 221 -8.69 -5.03 -5.53
CA MET A 221 -8.69 -3.78 -4.78
C MET A 221 -10.09 -3.23 -4.51
N ASN A 222 -11.12 -3.71 -5.22
CA ASN A 222 -12.51 -3.27 -5.13
C ASN A 222 -13.50 -4.45 -5.19
N ALA A 223 -13.33 -5.40 -4.28
CA ALA A 223 -14.02 -6.69 -4.31
C ALA A 223 -15.55 -6.58 -4.47
N HIS A 224 -16.17 -5.53 -3.90
CA HIS A 224 -17.62 -5.30 -4.03
C HIS A 224 -18.09 -4.98 -5.46
N LEU A 225 -17.17 -4.72 -6.40
CA LEU A 225 -17.49 -4.47 -7.82
C LEU A 225 -17.07 -5.62 -8.73
N ASN A 226 -16.04 -6.36 -8.35
CA ASN A 226 -15.36 -7.24 -9.27
C ASN A 226 -15.37 -8.72 -8.87
N LEU A 227 -15.52 -9.07 -7.59
CA LEU A 227 -15.30 -10.45 -7.12
C LEU A 227 -16.07 -11.50 -7.92
N ASP A 228 -17.34 -11.26 -8.25
CA ASP A 228 -18.13 -12.20 -9.05
C ASP A 228 -17.53 -12.42 -10.45
N LYS A 229 -17.06 -11.35 -11.08
CA LYS A 229 -16.36 -11.38 -12.37
C LYS A 229 -15.01 -12.09 -12.25
N ASP A 230 -14.26 -11.81 -11.17
CA ASP A 230 -12.96 -12.43 -10.91
C ASP A 230 -13.06 -13.95 -10.87
N LEU A 231 -14.12 -14.47 -10.23
CA LEU A 231 -14.36 -15.90 -10.18
C LEU A 231 -14.51 -16.52 -11.57
N THR A 232 -14.93 -15.76 -12.58
CA THR A 232 -15.01 -16.24 -13.97
C THR A 232 -13.66 -16.20 -14.69
N LEU A 233 -12.75 -15.33 -14.25
CA LEU A 233 -11.41 -15.16 -14.82
C LEU A 233 -10.35 -16.09 -14.21
N LEU A 234 -10.62 -16.70 -13.03
CA LEU A 234 -9.69 -17.63 -12.40
C LEU A 234 -9.48 -18.88 -13.25
N GLY A 235 -8.26 -19.33 -13.32
CA GLY A 235 -7.92 -20.68 -13.78
C GLY A 235 -8.28 -21.77 -12.76
N ARG A 236 -8.08 -23.02 -13.14
CA ARG A 236 -8.26 -24.15 -12.21
C ARG A 236 -7.27 -24.03 -11.05
N ARG A 237 -7.77 -24.14 -9.82
CA ARG A 237 -7.03 -23.91 -8.56
C ARG A 237 -6.45 -22.49 -8.44
N GLY A 238 -7.00 -21.53 -9.20
CA GLY A 238 -6.68 -20.13 -9.07
C GLY A 238 -7.16 -19.59 -7.72
N ARG A 239 -6.58 -18.45 -7.32
CA ARG A 239 -6.97 -17.78 -6.07
C ARG A 239 -7.08 -16.28 -6.26
N VAL A 240 -8.11 -15.70 -5.68
CA VAL A 240 -8.27 -14.25 -5.60
C VAL A 240 -7.94 -13.80 -4.18
N VAL A 241 -7.07 -12.79 -4.05
CA VAL A 241 -6.71 -12.17 -2.78
C VAL A 241 -7.44 -10.83 -2.66
N LEU A 242 -8.33 -10.74 -1.67
CA LEU A 242 -9.10 -9.53 -1.37
C LEU A 242 -8.24 -8.58 -0.55
N ILE A 243 -7.84 -7.47 -1.15
CA ILE A 243 -7.01 -6.41 -0.55
C ILE A 243 -7.87 -5.21 -0.16
N GLY A 244 -8.80 -4.82 -1.04
CA GLY A 244 -9.68 -3.68 -0.83
C GLY A 244 -11.15 -4.00 -1.07
N ASN A 245 -12.01 -3.42 -0.21
CA ASN A 245 -13.46 -3.57 -0.33
C ASN A 245 -14.17 -2.37 0.31
N ARG A 246 -15.30 -1.95 -0.26
CA ARG A 246 -16.11 -0.82 0.24
C ARG A 246 -17.59 -1.15 0.35
N GLY A 247 -17.99 -2.41 0.18
CA GLY A 247 -19.39 -2.78 0.18
C GLY A 247 -19.62 -4.29 0.23
N ARG A 248 -20.85 -4.69 -0.09
CA ARG A 248 -21.25 -6.10 -0.21
C ARG A 248 -21.38 -6.46 -1.68
N ILE A 249 -21.18 -7.72 -2.00
CA ILE A 249 -21.38 -8.30 -3.33
C ILE A 249 -22.01 -9.68 -3.19
N GLU A 250 -22.89 -10.03 -4.09
CA GLU A 250 -23.41 -11.38 -4.30
C GLU A 250 -22.49 -12.11 -5.28
N ILE A 251 -22.18 -13.37 -5.00
CA ILE A 251 -21.36 -14.23 -5.85
C ILE A 251 -22.05 -15.57 -6.09
N ASP A 252 -21.78 -16.22 -7.22
CA ASP A 252 -22.19 -17.62 -7.45
C ASP A 252 -21.13 -18.58 -6.89
N PRO A 253 -21.41 -19.32 -5.78
CA PRO A 253 -20.48 -20.31 -5.24
C PRO A 253 -20.08 -21.41 -6.22
N ARG A 254 -20.90 -21.70 -7.23
CA ARG A 254 -20.58 -22.69 -8.25
C ARG A 254 -19.38 -22.29 -9.11
N ALA A 255 -19.16 -20.97 -9.29
CA ALA A 255 -17.99 -20.49 -10.01
C ALA A 255 -16.68 -20.82 -9.27
N VAL A 256 -16.69 -20.81 -7.93
CA VAL A 256 -15.56 -21.25 -7.09
C VAL A 256 -15.38 -22.76 -7.19
N MET A 257 -16.46 -23.52 -7.02
CA MET A 257 -16.45 -24.99 -7.04
C MET A 257 -15.97 -25.55 -8.39
N ALA A 258 -16.45 -25.00 -9.50
CA ALA A 258 -16.11 -25.47 -10.85
C ALA A 258 -14.60 -25.33 -11.17
N ARG A 259 -13.90 -24.44 -10.48
CA ARG A 259 -12.46 -24.19 -10.67
C ARG A 259 -11.59 -24.74 -9.54
N GLU A 260 -12.20 -25.33 -8.51
CA GLU A 260 -11.47 -25.69 -7.27
C GLU A 260 -10.69 -24.48 -6.74
N ALA A 261 -11.28 -23.27 -6.86
CA ALA A 261 -10.61 -22.00 -6.58
C ALA A 261 -10.66 -21.61 -5.11
N ALA A 262 -9.85 -20.62 -4.72
CA ALA A 262 -9.84 -20.04 -3.38
C ALA A 262 -10.12 -18.55 -3.40
N VAL A 263 -10.91 -18.07 -2.42
CA VAL A 263 -11.10 -16.66 -2.09
C VAL A 263 -10.39 -16.40 -0.76
N LEU A 264 -9.35 -15.57 -0.79
CA LEU A 264 -8.46 -15.32 0.34
C LEU A 264 -8.55 -13.86 0.76
N GLY A 265 -8.70 -13.59 2.04
CA GLY A 265 -8.68 -12.24 2.60
C GLY A 265 -7.32 -11.90 3.21
N MET A 266 -6.93 -10.63 3.16
CA MET A 266 -5.74 -10.15 3.88
C MET A 266 -6.00 -8.81 4.56
N VAL A 267 -5.32 -8.59 5.68
CA VAL A 267 -5.23 -7.30 6.37
C VAL A 267 -3.77 -7.09 6.79
N LEU A 268 -3.13 -6.06 6.26
CA LEU A 268 -1.70 -5.80 6.51
C LEU A 268 -1.38 -5.64 8.01
N PHE A 269 -2.32 -5.13 8.81
CA PHE A 269 -2.11 -4.95 10.26
C PHE A 269 -2.14 -6.25 11.06
N ASN A 270 -2.56 -7.36 10.45
CA ASN A 270 -2.56 -8.70 11.08
C ASN A 270 -1.30 -9.51 10.78
N VAL A 271 -0.36 -8.94 10.02
CA VAL A 271 0.88 -9.64 9.64
C VAL A 271 1.76 -9.87 10.87
N ALA A 272 2.21 -11.10 11.06
CA ALA A 272 3.12 -11.44 12.16
C ALA A 272 4.47 -10.74 12.00
N ALA A 273 5.12 -10.38 13.11
CA ALA A 273 6.38 -9.63 13.09
C ALA A 273 7.47 -10.30 12.24
N ALA A 274 7.58 -11.64 12.30
CA ALA A 274 8.55 -12.38 11.48
C ALA A 274 8.33 -12.19 9.99
N ASP A 275 7.06 -12.25 9.53
CA ASP A 275 6.69 -12.04 8.13
C ASP A 275 6.89 -10.60 7.71
N CYS A 276 6.58 -9.61 8.56
CA CYS A 276 6.86 -8.21 8.30
C CYS A 276 8.34 -7.97 7.98
N HIS A 277 9.23 -8.55 8.76
CA HIS A 277 10.67 -8.42 8.54
C HIS A 277 11.11 -9.04 7.20
N LEU A 278 10.62 -10.23 6.86
CA LEU A 278 10.91 -10.88 5.57
C LEU A 278 10.39 -10.08 4.39
N VAL A 279 9.15 -9.60 4.46
CA VAL A 279 8.53 -8.74 3.44
C VAL A 279 9.38 -7.49 3.20
N HIS A 280 9.74 -6.77 4.26
CA HIS A 280 10.48 -5.52 4.12
C HIS A 280 11.96 -5.72 3.74
N ASN A 281 12.59 -6.84 4.09
CA ASN A 281 13.92 -7.19 3.57
C ASN A 281 13.87 -7.43 2.04
N GLY A 282 12.84 -8.12 1.54
CA GLY A 282 12.61 -8.28 0.10
C GLY A 282 12.43 -6.93 -0.62
N ILE A 283 11.65 -6.01 -0.02
CA ILE A 283 11.43 -4.66 -0.57
C ILE A 283 12.75 -3.88 -0.63
N VAL A 284 13.54 -3.84 0.44
CA VAL A 284 14.84 -3.14 0.47
C VAL A 284 15.79 -3.69 -0.59
N ASN A 285 15.87 -5.00 -0.74
CA ASN A 285 16.70 -5.63 -1.77
C ASN A 285 16.22 -5.26 -3.19
N GLY A 286 14.91 -5.27 -3.43
CA GLY A 286 14.33 -4.87 -4.71
C GLY A 286 14.60 -3.40 -5.07
N LEU A 287 14.58 -2.51 -4.07
CA LEU A 287 14.93 -1.10 -4.23
C LEU A 287 16.44 -0.92 -4.54
N ALA A 288 17.30 -1.66 -3.83
CA ALA A 288 18.74 -1.59 -4.01
C ALA A 288 19.18 -2.05 -5.41
N THR A 289 18.53 -3.09 -5.94
CA THR A 289 18.77 -3.60 -7.29
C THR A 289 18.07 -2.79 -8.40
N GLY A 290 17.17 -1.87 -8.04
CA GLY A 290 16.35 -1.11 -8.99
C GLY A 290 15.21 -1.92 -9.64
N ALA A 291 14.93 -3.13 -9.15
CA ALA A 291 13.76 -3.91 -9.56
C ALA A 291 12.45 -3.27 -9.07
N LEU A 292 12.50 -2.58 -7.94
CA LEU A 292 11.37 -1.83 -7.40
C LEU A 292 11.65 -0.32 -7.49
N ARG A 293 10.67 0.41 -8.06
CA ARG A 293 10.77 1.87 -8.30
C ARG A 293 9.42 2.51 -7.98
N PRO A 294 9.18 2.95 -6.73
CA PRO A 294 7.91 3.57 -6.34
C PRO A 294 7.59 4.80 -7.20
N ILE A 295 6.33 4.91 -7.63
CA ILE A 295 5.83 6.05 -8.39
C ILE A 295 5.06 6.97 -7.44
N VAL A 296 5.43 8.24 -7.44
CA VAL A 296 4.70 9.32 -6.78
C VAL A 296 3.83 10.03 -7.80
N GLY A 297 2.52 10.01 -7.60
CA GLY A 297 1.54 10.57 -8.53
C GLY A 297 1.22 12.03 -8.25
N GLN A 298 1.04 12.37 -6.98
CA GLN A 298 0.72 13.73 -6.52
C GLN A 298 1.40 14.01 -5.18
N SER A 299 1.73 15.30 -4.97
CA SER A 299 2.32 15.79 -3.72
C SER A 299 1.51 16.99 -3.22
N PHE A 300 1.28 17.05 -1.92
CA PHE A 300 0.54 18.12 -1.25
C PHE A 300 1.38 18.67 -0.09
N PRO A 301 1.32 19.97 0.22
CA PRO A 301 1.86 20.50 1.47
C PRO A 301 1.03 20.00 2.66
N LEU A 302 1.59 20.04 3.88
CA LEU A 302 0.93 19.55 5.11
C LEU A 302 -0.45 20.21 5.31
N ALA A 303 -0.58 21.49 5.02
CA ALA A 303 -1.85 22.24 5.17
C ALA A 303 -2.98 21.68 4.28
N ASP A 304 -2.63 21.04 3.18
CA ASP A 304 -3.58 20.49 2.20
C ASP A 304 -3.86 18.98 2.44
N ALA A 305 -3.54 18.47 3.62
CA ALA A 305 -3.88 17.08 3.98
C ALA A 305 -5.37 16.72 3.74
N PRO A 306 -6.35 17.61 3.99
CA PRO A 306 -7.75 17.38 3.60
C PRO A 306 -7.92 17.10 2.10
N LEU A 307 -7.28 17.88 1.24
CA LEU A 307 -7.33 17.69 -0.22
C LEU A 307 -6.64 16.40 -0.67
N ALA A 308 -5.56 16.00 0.00
CA ALA A 308 -4.88 14.74 -0.26
C ALA A 308 -5.77 13.53 0.09
N HIS A 309 -6.57 13.61 1.18
CA HIS A 309 -7.56 12.59 1.53
C HIS A 309 -8.72 12.52 0.54
N ASP A 310 -9.16 13.64 -0.01
CA ASP A 310 -10.15 13.65 -1.09
C ASP A 310 -9.57 13.04 -2.37
N ALA A 311 -8.33 13.38 -2.70
CA ALA A 311 -7.67 12.90 -3.91
C ALA A 311 -7.47 11.38 -3.90
N VAL A 312 -7.10 10.77 -2.75
CA VAL A 312 -6.86 9.31 -2.66
C VAL A 312 -8.13 8.49 -2.85
N MET A 313 -9.29 9.09 -2.63
CA MET A 313 -10.60 8.43 -2.80
C MET A 313 -11.18 8.58 -4.20
N LYS A 314 -10.62 9.48 -5.03
CA LYS A 314 -11.08 9.70 -6.41
C LYS A 314 -10.60 8.59 -7.34
N PRO A 315 -11.40 8.24 -8.38
CA PRO A 315 -10.96 7.35 -9.45
C PRO A 315 -9.74 7.88 -10.20
N GLY A 316 -9.00 6.99 -10.88
CA GLY A 316 -7.86 7.37 -11.72
C GLY A 316 -6.56 7.63 -10.96
N ALA A 317 -6.41 7.04 -9.77
CA ALA A 317 -5.16 7.12 -9.00
C ALA A 317 -3.95 6.65 -9.84
N LEU A 318 -2.85 7.40 -9.74
CA LEU A 318 -1.56 7.05 -10.31
C LEU A 318 -0.51 7.03 -9.20
N GLY A 319 0.05 5.86 -8.93
CA GLY A 319 1.08 5.71 -7.89
C GLY A 319 0.60 6.15 -6.51
N LYS A 320 1.51 6.72 -5.75
CA LYS A 320 1.27 7.18 -4.38
C LYS A 320 0.97 8.68 -4.33
N ILE A 321 0.04 9.07 -3.46
CA ILE A 321 -0.15 10.44 -3.02
C ILE A 321 0.70 10.63 -1.77
N VAL A 322 1.43 11.76 -1.71
CA VAL A 322 2.28 12.10 -0.57
C VAL A 322 1.96 13.51 -0.05
N ILE A 323 2.20 13.69 1.25
CA ILE A 323 2.17 14.98 1.94
C ILE A 323 3.61 15.32 2.32
N VAL A 324 4.05 16.55 2.04
CA VAL A 324 5.35 17.08 2.43
C VAL A 324 5.13 18.07 3.57
N PRO A 325 5.60 17.76 4.80
CA PRO A 325 5.44 18.63 5.97
C PRO A 325 6.22 19.93 5.92
#